data_fd01790a42ca70102c6e3c92fd534de9
#
_entry.id   fd01790a42ca70102c6e3c92fd534de9
#
_cell.length_a   1.000
_cell.length_b   1.000
_cell.length_c   1.000
_cell.angle_alpha   90.00
_cell.angle_beta   90.00
_cell.angle_gamma   90.00
#
_symmetry.space_group_name_H-M   'P 1'
#
loop_
_entity.id
_entity.type
_entity.pdbx_description
1 polymer ?
#
loop_
_entity_poly.entity_id
_entity_poly.type
_entity_poly.pdbx_seq_one_letter_code
_entity_poly.pdbx_strand_id
1 'polypeptide(L)'
;LVFIFSDQQRQDTMACYGNDWIKTPHLNALASRSFVFRNAYVAQPVCTPSRACIMTGLYPHTAGPVLNGIELSEDTQVIADMISSDYLCGYFGKWHLGHGDTPQHGFKNWVSTEDGYTGKFIRGGPLSNRSDYHQHLVDSGFTPDRTMGEINTFSHNKLVTYPEEYQMSAYLGDKASEFITENKDQPFVMYVSCVEPHSPYI
;
A
#
# COMPACT_ATOMS: atom_id res chain seq x y z
N LEU A 1 -13.85 7.53 6.33
CA LEU A 1 -13.34 6.15 6.46
C LEU A 1 -11.82 6.13 6.23
N VAL A 2 -11.10 5.48 7.13
CA VAL A 2 -9.67 5.20 6.96
C VAL A 2 -9.50 3.69 6.95
N PHE A 3 -8.87 3.17 5.90
CA PHE A 3 -8.52 1.77 5.76
C PHE A 3 -7.00 1.64 5.70
N ILE A 4 -6.40 0.96 6.69
CA ILE A 4 -4.96 0.72 6.74
C ILE A 4 -4.73 -0.77 6.45
N PHE A 5 -3.90 -1.04 5.46
CA PHE A 5 -3.63 -2.37 4.95
C PHE A 5 -2.12 -2.65 4.97
N SER A 6 -1.71 -3.69 5.68
CA SER A 6 -0.36 -4.23 5.64
C SER A 6 -0.31 -5.43 4.70
N ASP A 7 0.75 -5.60 3.93
CA ASP A 7 0.88 -6.72 3.01
C ASP A 7 1.57 -7.91 3.70
N GLN A 8 1.00 -9.09 3.53
CA GLN A 8 1.56 -10.36 3.98
C GLN A 8 1.75 -10.48 5.52
N GLN A 9 1.15 -9.60 6.29
CA GLN A 9 1.25 -9.64 7.76
C GLN A 9 0.52 -10.85 8.33
N ARG A 10 1.24 -11.67 9.09
CA ARG A 10 0.66 -12.80 9.81
C ARG A 10 0.03 -12.32 11.12
N GLN A 11 -1.11 -12.90 11.47
CA GLN A 11 -1.80 -12.61 12.72
C GLN A 11 -0.89 -12.79 13.95
N ASP A 12 -0.08 -13.85 13.96
CA ASP A 12 0.81 -14.20 15.05
C ASP A 12 2.07 -13.30 15.18
N THR A 13 2.19 -12.27 14.35
CA THR A 13 3.22 -11.22 14.49
C THR A 13 2.76 -10.01 15.30
N MET A 14 1.52 -10.05 15.82
CA MET A 14 0.95 -8.94 16.58
C MET A 14 0.69 -9.34 18.02
N ALA A 15 1.10 -8.49 18.98
CA ALA A 15 0.95 -8.78 20.40
C ALA A 15 -0.51 -8.89 20.85
N CYS A 16 -1.45 -8.18 20.24
CA CYS A 16 -2.88 -8.31 20.52
C CYS A 16 -3.47 -9.69 20.17
N TYR A 17 -2.74 -10.51 19.43
CA TYR A 17 -3.07 -11.91 19.13
C TYR A 17 -2.22 -12.93 19.90
N GLY A 18 -1.45 -12.48 20.88
CA GLY A 18 -0.72 -13.34 21.80
C GLY A 18 0.78 -13.46 21.54
N ASN A 19 1.35 -12.66 20.62
CA ASN A 19 2.80 -12.58 20.47
C ASN A 19 3.37 -11.64 21.53
N ASP A 20 4.20 -12.14 22.42
CA ASP A 20 4.76 -11.40 23.56
C ASP A 20 6.19 -10.87 23.32
N TRP A 21 6.85 -11.28 22.23
CA TRP A 21 8.20 -10.88 21.90
C TRP A 21 8.29 -9.81 20.79
N ILE A 22 7.33 -9.75 19.86
CA ILE A 22 7.24 -8.67 18.87
C ILE A 22 6.52 -7.46 19.49
N LYS A 23 7.16 -6.31 19.46
CA LYS A 23 6.61 -5.08 20.04
C LYS A 23 5.75 -4.35 19.02
N THR A 24 4.44 -4.31 19.25
CA THR A 24 3.46 -3.61 18.43
C THR A 24 2.62 -2.62 19.26
N PRO A 25 3.24 -1.61 19.90
CA PRO A 25 2.55 -0.78 20.90
C PRO A 25 1.35 -0.02 20.33
N HIS A 26 1.46 0.52 19.13
CA HIS A 26 0.38 1.28 18.47
C HIS A 26 -0.79 0.38 18.06
N LEU A 27 -0.50 -0.81 17.52
CA LEU A 27 -1.55 -1.80 17.21
C LEU A 27 -2.23 -2.31 18.47
N ASN A 28 -1.49 -2.49 19.58
CA ASN A 28 -2.07 -2.87 20.87
C ASN A 28 -2.98 -1.77 21.41
N ALA A 29 -2.56 -0.50 21.32
CA ALA A 29 -3.37 0.64 21.74
C ALA A 29 -4.65 0.77 20.89
N LEU A 30 -4.57 0.50 19.59
CA LEU A 30 -5.74 0.43 18.72
C LEU A 30 -6.65 -0.74 19.11
N ALA A 31 -6.11 -1.94 19.27
CA ALA A 31 -6.85 -3.14 19.62
C ALA A 31 -7.60 -3.01 20.97
N SER A 32 -7.01 -2.31 21.95
CA SER A 32 -7.62 -2.11 23.28
C SER A 32 -8.94 -1.32 23.28
N ARG A 33 -9.20 -0.57 22.20
CA ARG A 33 -10.40 0.27 22.01
C ARG A 33 -11.18 -0.07 20.74
N SER A 34 -10.93 -1.24 20.17
CA SER A 34 -11.49 -1.66 18.89
C SER A 34 -12.11 -3.04 18.98
N PHE A 35 -12.93 -3.39 18.00
CA PHE A 35 -13.35 -4.77 17.80
C PHE A 35 -12.22 -5.55 17.12
N VAL A 36 -11.73 -6.61 17.76
CA VAL A 36 -10.65 -7.45 17.26
C VAL A 36 -11.20 -8.76 16.70
N PHE A 37 -11.08 -8.97 15.41
CA PHE A 37 -11.48 -10.20 14.74
C PHE A 37 -10.44 -11.30 15.00
N ARG A 38 -10.86 -12.39 15.66
CA ARG A 38 -10.01 -13.55 15.92
C ARG A 38 -9.86 -14.48 14.71
N ASN A 39 -10.88 -14.52 13.86
CA ASN A 39 -10.98 -15.38 12.70
C ASN A 39 -11.40 -14.51 11.50
N ALA A 40 -10.41 -13.92 10.83
CA ALA A 40 -10.59 -13.21 9.58
C ALA A 40 -9.89 -13.99 8.45
N TYR A 41 -10.55 -14.10 7.31
CA TYR A 41 -10.06 -14.88 6.17
C TYR A 41 -10.11 -14.03 4.90
N VAL A 42 -9.18 -14.28 4.00
CA VAL A 42 -9.16 -13.70 2.66
C VAL A 42 -9.68 -14.72 1.64
N ALA A 43 -10.37 -14.25 0.61
CA ALA A 43 -10.91 -15.12 -0.44
C ALA A 43 -9.81 -15.79 -1.26
N GLN A 44 -8.67 -15.12 -1.44
CA GLN A 44 -7.47 -15.63 -2.11
C GLN A 44 -6.23 -15.02 -1.47
N PRO A 45 -5.33 -15.81 -0.84
CA PRO A 45 -4.17 -15.29 -0.11
C PRO A 45 -2.98 -14.99 -1.05
N VAL A 46 -3.23 -14.21 -2.09
CA VAL A 46 -2.25 -13.72 -3.07
C VAL A 46 -2.54 -12.24 -3.30
N CYS A 47 -1.50 -11.42 -3.45
CA CYS A 47 -1.59 -9.95 -3.44
C CYS A 47 -2.68 -9.39 -4.35
N THR A 48 -2.57 -9.58 -5.67
CA THR A 48 -3.50 -8.99 -6.64
C THR A 48 -4.94 -9.49 -6.46
N PRO A 49 -5.24 -10.80 -6.36
CA PRO A 49 -6.60 -11.27 -6.13
C PRO A 49 -7.21 -10.76 -4.81
N SER A 50 -6.43 -10.77 -3.73
CA SER A 50 -6.89 -10.29 -2.42
C SER A 50 -7.26 -8.81 -2.47
N ARG A 51 -6.41 -7.99 -3.09
CA ARG A 51 -6.63 -6.55 -3.25
C ARG A 51 -7.85 -6.26 -4.13
N ALA A 52 -8.01 -7.00 -5.23
CA ALA A 52 -9.19 -6.90 -6.08
C ALA A 52 -10.48 -7.20 -5.31
N CYS A 53 -10.50 -8.26 -4.49
CA CYS A 53 -11.65 -8.58 -3.65
C CYS A 53 -11.98 -7.46 -2.65
N ILE A 54 -10.97 -6.90 -2.00
CA ILE A 54 -11.16 -5.83 -1.01
C ILE A 54 -11.70 -4.56 -1.68
N MET A 55 -11.18 -4.21 -2.86
CA MET A 55 -11.58 -3.00 -3.58
C MET A 55 -12.96 -3.09 -4.19
N THR A 56 -13.32 -4.26 -4.72
CA THR A 56 -14.56 -4.46 -5.49
C THR A 56 -15.70 -5.09 -4.69
N GLY A 57 -15.38 -5.78 -3.58
CA GLY A 57 -16.34 -6.62 -2.86
C GLY A 57 -16.69 -7.93 -3.59
N LEU A 58 -16.01 -8.27 -4.68
CA LEU A 58 -16.25 -9.43 -5.51
C LEU A 58 -15.24 -10.56 -5.23
N TYR A 59 -15.62 -11.80 -5.52
CA TYR A 59 -14.66 -12.90 -5.53
C TYR A 59 -13.69 -12.80 -6.71
N PRO A 60 -12.48 -13.38 -6.63
CA PRO A 60 -11.44 -13.23 -7.67
C PRO A 60 -11.91 -13.59 -9.08
N HIS A 61 -12.68 -14.69 -9.23
CA HIS A 61 -13.20 -15.12 -10.51
C HIS A 61 -14.24 -14.18 -11.13
N THR A 62 -14.85 -13.33 -10.31
CA THR A 62 -15.81 -12.31 -10.75
C THR A 62 -15.14 -10.97 -10.97
N ALA A 63 -14.18 -10.60 -10.10
CA ALA A 63 -13.39 -9.39 -10.24
C ALA A 63 -12.41 -9.42 -11.43
N GLY A 64 -12.02 -10.62 -11.88
CA GLY A 64 -11.09 -10.83 -12.99
C GLY A 64 -9.69 -11.26 -12.56
N PRO A 65 -8.98 -10.53 -11.69
CA PRO A 65 -7.64 -10.90 -11.24
C PRO A 65 -7.66 -12.14 -10.34
N VAL A 66 -7.29 -13.29 -10.87
CA VAL A 66 -7.20 -14.58 -10.14
C VAL A 66 -5.76 -14.94 -9.75
N LEU A 67 -4.77 -14.24 -10.30
CA LEU A 67 -3.33 -14.41 -10.06
C LEU A 67 -2.64 -13.04 -10.11
N ASN A 68 -1.43 -12.96 -9.54
CA ASN A 68 -0.57 -11.79 -9.72
C ASN A 68 -0.23 -11.60 -11.22
N GLY A 69 -0.21 -10.34 -11.66
CA GLY A 69 0.09 -9.98 -13.04
C GLY A 69 -1.13 -9.92 -13.96
N ILE A 70 -2.33 -10.22 -13.44
CA ILE A 70 -3.60 -9.93 -14.10
C ILE A 70 -4.12 -8.61 -13.54
N GLU A 71 -4.19 -7.59 -14.38
CA GLU A 71 -4.64 -6.25 -13.99
C GLU A 71 -6.15 -6.22 -13.74
N LEU A 72 -6.59 -5.36 -12.83
CA LEU A 72 -8.01 -5.04 -12.67
C LEU A 72 -8.46 -4.22 -13.88
N SER A 73 -9.58 -4.59 -14.50
CA SER A 73 -10.11 -3.84 -15.63
C SER A 73 -10.50 -2.42 -15.19
N GLU A 74 -10.18 -1.43 -16.01
CA GLU A 74 -10.55 -0.03 -15.79
C GLU A 74 -12.08 0.17 -15.67
N ASP A 75 -12.87 -0.71 -16.28
CA ASP A 75 -14.33 -0.71 -16.19
C ASP A 75 -14.87 -1.32 -14.88
N THR A 76 -14.01 -1.96 -14.08
CA THR A 76 -14.44 -2.57 -12.82
C THR A 76 -14.56 -1.51 -11.74
N GLN A 77 -15.76 -1.33 -11.21
CA GLN A 77 -15.99 -0.39 -10.13
C GLN A 77 -15.34 -0.86 -8.82
N VAL A 78 -14.67 0.07 -8.15
CA VAL A 78 -14.14 -0.09 -6.80
C VAL A 78 -14.86 0.81 -5.81
N ILE A 79 -14.56 0.68 -4.53
CA ILE A 79 -15.22 1.46 -3.47
C ILE A 79 -15.26 2.97 -3.75
N ALA A 80 -14.21 3.54 -4.33
CA ALA A 80 -14.15 4.97 -4.61
C ALA A 80 -15.03 5.39 -5.80
N ASP A 81 -15.39 4.48 -6.70
CA ASP A 81 -16.34 4.73 -7.79
C ASP A 81 -17.79 4.61 -7.34
N MET A 82 -18.04 3.83 -6.26
CA MET A 82 -19.39 3.53 -5.77
C MET A 82 -19.90 4.55 -4.73
N ILE A 83 -19.01 5.36 -4.18
CA ILE A 83 -19.32 6.30 -3.11
C ILE A 83 -19.81 7.63 -3.68
N SER A 84 -20.54 8.41 -2.87
CA SER A 84 -21.00 9.74 -3.26
C SER A 84 -19.84 10.65 -3.66
N SER A 85 -20.05 11.47 -4.68
CA SER A 85 -19.08 12.47 -5.16
C SER A 85 -18.70 13.53 -4.11
N ASP A 86 -19.46 13.62 -3.01
CA ASP A 86 -19.14 14.50 -1.88
C ASP A 86 -17.94 14.00 -1.05
N TYR A 87 -17.56 12.74 -1.24
CA TYR A 87 -16.41 12.18 -0.56
C TYR A 87 -15.12 12.41 -1.34
N LEU A 88 -14.09 12.85 -0.63
CA LEU A 88 -12.73 12.89 -1.15
C LEU A 88 -12.12 11.50 -1.01
N CYS A 89 -11.62 10.93 -2.12
CA CYS A 89 -11.00 9.61 -2.12
C CYS A 89 -9.49 9.71 -2.30
N GLY A 90 -8.73 9.15 -1.33
CA GLY A 90 -7.28 9.09 -1.34
C GLY A 90 -6.75 7.66 -1.27
N TYR A 91 -5.72 7.37 -2.08
CA TYR A 91 -4.99 6.12 -2.08
C TYR A 91 -3.49 6.36 -1.88
N PHE A 92 -2.88 5.68 -0.91
CA PHE A 92 -1.51 5.87 -0.49
C PHE A 92 -0.80 4.52 -0.42
N GLY A 93 0.20 4.31 -1.27
CA GLY A 93 1.05 3.14 -1.22
C GLY A 93 0.81 2.09 -2.31
N LYS A 94 0.97 0.82 -1.97
CA LYS A 94 0.93 -0.30 -2.91
C LYS A 94 -0.47 -0.54 -3.49
N TRP A 95 -0.60 -0.37 -4.81
CA TRP A 95 -1.82 -0.67 -5.56
C TRP A 95 -1.91 -2.14 -6.00
N HIS A 96 -0.95 -2.58 -6.79
CA HIS A 96 -0.76 -3.96 -7.28
C HIS A 96 -1.97 -4.56 -8.04
N LEU A 97 -2.78 -3.69 -8.65
CA LEU A 97 -3.93 -4.07 -9.50
C LEU A 97 -3.77 -3.60 -10.95
N GLY A 98 -2.55 -3.29 -11.35
CA GLY A 98 -2.17 -2.70 -12.63
C GLY A 98 -1.15 -1.59 -12.41
N HIS A 99 -1.27 -0.47 -13.14
CA HIS A 99 -0.40 0.68 -12.96
C HIS A 99 -0.57 1.30 -11.59
N GLY A 100 0.51 1.46 -10.84
CA GLY A 100 0.49 2.01 -9.49
C GLY A 100 0.94 3.46 -9.36
N ASP A 101 1.31 4.10 -10.47
CA ASP A 101 1.97 5.40 -10.53
C ASP A 101 1.02 6.59 -10.72
N THR A 102 -0.24 6.36 -11.09
CA THR A 102 -1.20 7.41 -11.39
C THR A 102 -2.55 7.21 -10.71
N PRO A 103 -3.28 8.32 -10.39
CA PRO A 103 -4.66 8.25 -9.90
C PRO A 103 -5.58 7.48 -10.83
N GLN A 104 -6.41 6.61 -10.26
CA GLN A 104 -7.33 5.75 -11.02
C GLN A 104 -8.50 5.30 -10.16
N HIS A 105 -9.53 4.69 -10.76
CA HIS A 105 -10.66 4.08 -10.08
C HIS A 105 -11.28 4.99 -9.00
N GLY A 106 -11.57 6.26 -9.36
CA GLY A 106 -12.19 7.21 -8.44
C GLY A 106 -11.28 7.81 -7.35
N PHE A 107 -10.09 7.25 -7.13
CA PHE A 107 -9.10 7.83 -6.23
C PHE A 107 -8.36 8.98 -6.92
N LYS A 108 -8.62 10.21 -6.47
CA LYS A 108 -8.04 11.44 -7.05
C LYS A 108 -6.77 11.89 -6.33
N ASN A 109 -6.67 11.62 -5.03
CA ASN A 109 -5.46 11.85 -4.26
C ASN A 109 -4.66 10.55 -4.22
N TRP A 110 -3.43 10.60 -4.72
CA TRP A 110 -2.64 9.41 -4.95
C TRP A 110 -1.21 9.61 -4.47
N VAL A 111 -0.66 8.63 -3.78
CA VAL A 111 0.75 8.57 -3.39
C VAL A 111 1.28 7.18 -3.74
N SER A 112 2.17 7.12 -4.71
CA SER A 112 2.72 5.87 -5.24
C SER A 112 4.02 5.46 -4.54
N THR A 113 4.25 4.13 -4.41
CA THR A 113 5.45 3.58 -3.75
C THR A 113 6.03 2.35 -4.43
N GLU A 114 5.51 1.93 -5.59
CA GLU A 114 5.75 0.57 -6.10
C GLU A 114 6.91 0.44 -7.10
N ASP A 115 8.05 1.11 -6.92
CA ASP A 115 9.21 1.03 -7.82
C ASP A 115 9.90 -0.35 -7.85
N GLY A 116 9.68 -1.19 -6.86
CA GLY A 116 10.25 -2.54 -6.79
C GLY A 116 9.81 -3.50 -7.89
N TYR A 117 8.78 -3.12 -8.65
CA TYR A 117 8.19 -3.91 -9.73
C TYR A 117 8.33 -3.22 -11.08
N THR A 118 9.46 -2.58 -11.33
CA THR A 118 9.73 -1.70 -12.47
C THR A 118 9.31 -2.21 -13.85
N GLY A 119 9.24 -3.52 -14.06
CA GLY A 119 8.75 -4.10 -15.30
C GLY A 119 7.22 -4.02 -15.49
N LYS A 120 6.48 -3.62 -14.44
CA LYS A 120 5.01 -3.57 -14.44
C LYS A 120 4.45 -2.15 -14.34
N PHE A 121 5.23 -1.20 -13.84
CA PHE A 121 4.78 0.17 -13.56
C PHE A 121 4.96 1.13 -14.71
N ILE A 122 5.89 0.84 -15.61
CA ILE A 122 6.22 1.69 -16.72
C ILE A 122 5.94 0.90 -18.00
N ARG A 123 4.67 0.79 -18.40
CA ARG A 123 4.37 0.31 -19.76
C ARG A 123 4.92 1.29 -20.78
N GLY A 124 6.20 1.08 -21.19
CA GLY A 124 6.86 1.85 -22.24
C GLY A 124 7.10 3.33 -21.90
N GLY A 125 6.92 3.72 -20.63
CA GLY A 125 7.24 5.06 -20.15
C GLY A 125 8.74 5.24 -19.92
N PRO A 126 9.25 6.47 -19.94
CA PRO A 126 10.63 6.75 -19.59
C PRO A 126 10.89 6.37 -18.11
N LEU A 127 12.13 5.95 -17.82
CA LEU A 127 12.61 5.72 -16.44
C LEU A 127 12.45 6.94 -15.51
N SER A 128 11.98 8.08 -16.05
CA SER A 128 11.64 9.30 -15.31
C SER A 128 10.31 9.23 -14.57
N ASN A 129 9.44 8.28 -14.89
CA ASN A 129 8.18 8.08 -14.15
C ASN A 129 8.41 7.07 -13.02
N ARG A 130 9.00 7.56 -11.95
CA ARG A 130 9.20 6.81 -10.72
C ARG A 130 8.09 7.19 -9.73
N SER A 131 7.96 6.40 -8.67
CA SER A 131 6.97 6.68 -7.62
C SER A 131 7.23 8.00 -6.89
N ASP A 132 6.19 8.49 -6.21
CA ASP A 132 6.32 9.65 -5.31
C ASP A 132 7.33 9.36 -4.18
N TYR A 133 7.39 8.12 -3.70
CA TYR A 133 8.38 7.71 -2.70
C TYR A 133 9.81 7.77 -3.24
N HIS A 134 10.04 7.34 -4.48
CA HIS A 134 11.35 7.47 -5.12
C HIS A 134 11.75 8.95 -5.21
N GLN A 135 10.85 9.82 -5.65
CA GLN A 135 11.12 11.25 -5.74
C GLN A 135 11.41 11.85 -4.36
N HIS A 136 10.65 11.47 -3.34
CA HIS A 136 10.90 11.88 -1.96
C HIS A 136 12.32 11.53 -1.50
N LEU A 137 12.81 10.34 -1.80
CA LEU A 137 14.19 9.95 -1.47
C LEU A 137 15.23 10.79 -2.21
N VAL A 138 15.01 11.06 -3.50
CA VAL A 138 15.89 11.93 -4.30
C VAL A 138 15.92 13.35 -3.75
N ASP A 139 14.78 13.92 -3.45
CA ASP A 139 14.66 15.28 -2.87
C ASP A 139 15.31 15.38 -1.49
N SER A 140 15.36 14.27 -0.77
CA SER A 140 16.05 14.15 0.53
C SER A 140 17.56 13.90 0.40
N GLY A 141 18.09 13.88 -0.81
CA GLY A 141 19.53 13.76 -1.09
C GLY A 141 20.04 12.31 -1.20
N PHE A 142 19.14 11.33 -1.26
CA PHE A 142 19.50 9.93 -1.48
C PHE A 142 19.61 9.58 -2.97
N THR A 143 20.25 8.46 -3.27
CA THR A 143 20.40 7.92 -4.62
C THR A 143 19.78 6.52 -4.70
N PRO A 144 18.43 6.40 -4.72
CA PRO A 144 17.74 5.12 -4.56
C PRO A 144 18.01 4.12 -5.68
N ASP A 145 18.41 4.58 -6.87
CA ASP A 145 18.75 3.73 -8.01
C ASP A 145 20.22 3.27 -8.02
N ARG A 146 21.02 3.74 -7.06
CA ARG A 146 22.42 3.34 -6.98
C ARG A 146 22.49 1.88 -6.53
N THR A 147 23.08 1.06 -7.39
CA THR A 147 23.36 -0.34 -7.05
C THR A 147 24.66 -0.45 -6.22
N MET A 148 24.58 -1.16 -5.12
CA MET A 148 25.74 -1.63 -4.36
C MET A 148 25.90 -3.14 -4.64
N GLY A 149 26.60 -3.47 -5.73
CA GLY A 149 26.61 -4.82 -6.26
C GLY A 149 25.27 -5.16 -6.93
N GLU A 150 24.61 -6.24 -6.49
CA GLU A 150 23.28 -6.64 -6.98
C GLU A 150 22.13 -6.05 -6.14
N ILE A 151 22.44 -5.15 -5.19
CA ILE A 151 21.49 -4.63 -4.20
C ILE A 151 21.13 -3.19 -4.56
N ASN A 152 19.87 -2.90 -4.71
CA ASN A 152 19.35 -1.52 -4.77
C ASN A 152 18.08 -1.40 -3.91
N THR A 153 17.65 -0.18 -3.62
CA THR A 153 16.50 0.12 -2.75
C THR A 153 15.21 -0.58 -3.15
N PHE A 154 15.01 -0.82 -4.43
CA PHE A 154 13.77 -1.36 -5.00
C PHE A 154 13.91 -2.79 -5.54
N SER A 155 15.03 -3.46 -5.30
CA SER A 155 15.22 -4.86 -5.71
C SER A 155 14.72 -5.84 -4.65
N HIS A 156 14.46 -7.09 -5.05
CA HIS A 156 14.15 -8.15 -4.09
C HIS A 156 15.32 -8.48 -3.13
N ASN A 157 16.53 -8.04 -3.46
CA ASN A 157 17.73 -8.19 -2.63
C ASN A 157 18.10 -6.86 -1.95
N LYS A 158 17.09 -6.04 -1.63
CA LYS A 158 17.33 -4.72 -1.05
C LYS A 158 17.84 -4.81 0.38
N LEU A 159 18.87 -4.04 0.64
CA LEU A 159 19.25 -3.64 1.98
C LEU A 159 18.86 -2.16 2.13
N VAL A 160 17.86 -1.89 2.93
CA VAL A 160 17.45 -0.52 3.21
C VAL A 160 18.38 0.05 4.26
N THR A 161 19.22 1.01 3.86
CA THR A 161 20.17 1.69 4.74
C THR A 161 19.74 3.10 5.14
N TYR A 162 18.49 3.47 4.79
CA TYR A 162 17.95 4.78 5.14
C TYR A 162 17.57 4.85 6.62
N PRO A 163 17.73 6.01 7.27
CA PRO A 163 17.15 6.27 8.57
C PRO A 163 15.65 5.97 8.61
N GLU A 164 15.11 5.66 9.80
CA GLU A 164 13.73 5.21 9.98
C GLU A 164 12.72 6.18 9.37
N GLU A 165 12.94 7.49 9.51
CA GLU A 165 12.09 8.56 8.99
C GLU A 165 11.97 8.60 7.46
N TYR A 166 12.90 7.97 6.74
CA TYR A 166 12.89 7.89 5.28
C TYR A 166 12.43 6.53 4.75
N GLN A 167 12.04 5.62 5.63
CA GLN A 167 11.51 4.33 5.20
C GLN A 167 10.09 4.48 4.66
N MET A 168 9.68 3.56 3.79
CA MET A 168 8.41 3.65 3.08
C MET A 168 7.21 3.74 4.02
N SER A 169 7.18 2.97 5.11
CA SER A 169 6.09 3.02 6.08
C SER A 169 6.01 4.34 6.83
N ALA A 170 7.15 4.97 7.16
CA ALA A 170 7.20 6.31 7.77
C ALA A 170 6.68 7.36 6.78
N TYR A 171 7.19 7.36 5.56
CA TYR A 171 6.72 8.23 4.48
C TYR A 171 5.21 8.16 4.25
N LEU A 172 4.66 6.94 4.18
CA LEU A 172 3.21 6.75 4.02
C LEU A 172 2.43 7.23 5.26
N GLY A 173 2.98 7.05 6.45
CA GLY A 173 2.40 7.56 7.69
C GLY A 173 2.30 9.08 7.69
N ASP A 174 3.35 9.77 7.25
CA ASP A 174 3.39 11.24 7.13
C ASP A 174 2.38 11.73 6.08
N LYS A 175 2.36 11.14 4.89
CA LYS A 175 1.41 11.49 3.82
C LYS A 175 -0.05 11.25 4.22
N ALA A 176 -0.32 10.17 4.92
CA ALA A 176 -1.65 9.90 5.47
C ALA A 176 -2.06 10.93 6.53
N SER A 177 -1.13 11.32 7.40
CA SER A 177 -1.36 12.32 8.45
C SER A 177 -1.58 13.72 7.88
N GLU A 178 -0.81 14.10 6.85
CA GLU A 178 -1.01 15.33 6.07
C GLU A 178 -2.42 15.36 5.49
N PHE A 179 -2.81 14.32 4.76
CA PHE A 179 -4.13 14.21 4.12
C PHE A 179 -5.28 14.32 5.13
N ILE A 180 -5.19 13.64 6.28
CA ILE A 180 -6.20 13.71 7.34
C ILE A 180 -6.30 15.14 7.88
N THR A 181 -5.16 15.78 8.13
CA THR A 181 -5.10 17.12 8.71
C THR A 181 -5.73 18.16 7.79
N GLU A 182 -5.44 18.07 6.50
CA GLU A 182 -5.95 18.97 5.47
C GLU A 182 -7.45 18.78 5.18
N ASN A 183 -7.95 17.55 5.37
CA ASN A 183 -9.30 17.18 4.93
C ASN A 183 -10.25 16.78 6.07
N LYS A 184 -9.90 17.03 7.34
CA LYS A 184 -10.69 16.63 8.52
C LYS A 184 -12.10 17.22 8.57
N ASP A 185 -12.34 18.33 7.90
CA ASP A 185 -13.60 19.06 7.92
C ASP A 185 -14.54 18.67 6.77
N GLN A 186 -14.19 17.71 5.96
CA GLN A 186 -15.00 17.15 4.88
C GLN A 186 -15.04 15.62 4.90
N PRO A 187 -16.06 14.98 4.35
CA PRO A 187 -16.10 13.53 4.29
C PRO A 187 -15.03 12.99 3.35
N PHE A 188 -14.30 11.96 3.80
CA PHE A 188 -13.30 11.31 2.97
C PHE A 188 -13.25 9.80 3.17
N VAL A 189 -12.72 9.11 2.16
CA VAL A 189 -12.25 7.72 2.20
C VAL A 189 -10.77 7.73 1.88
N MET A 190 -9.97 7.19 2.79
CA MET A 190 -8.53 7.07 2.63
C MET A 190 -8.11 5.60 2.74
N TYR A 191 -7.30 5.17 1.80
CA TYR A 191 -6.70 3.85 1.76
C TYR A 191 -5.19 3.98 1.92
N VAL A 192 -4.63 3.42 2.99
CA VAL A 192 -3.18 3.37 3.23
C VAL A 192 -2.71 1.93 3.12
N SER A 193 -1.90 1.66 2.12
CA SER A 193 -1.48 0.32 1.73
C SER A 193 0.04 0.17 1.85
N CYS A 194 0.49 -0.31 3.00
CA CYS A 194 1.90 -0.55 3.25
C CYS A 194 2.38 -1.82 2.54
N VAL A 195 3.61 -1.83 2.05
CA VAL A 195 4.27 -3.04 1.56
C VAL A 195 4.69 -3.92 2.73
N GLU A 196 5.18 -3.32 3.79
CA GLU A 196 5.64 -4.03 4.98
C GLU A 196 4.47 -4.71 5.73
N PRO A 197 4.72 -5.88 6.31
CA PRO A 197 5.96 -6.66 6.40
C PRO A 197 6.15 -7.70 5.28
N HIS A 198 5.79 -7.38 4.02
CA HIS A 198 6.08 -8.26 2.88
C HIS A 198 7.58 -8.48 2.72
N SER A 199 7.97 -9.73 2.45
CA SER A 199 9.38 -10.07 2.20
C SER A 199 9.98 -9.26 1.02
N PRO A 200 11.30 -9.04 0.96
CA PRO A 200 12.33 -9.51 1.89
C PRO A 200 12.37 -8.71 3.19
N TYR A 201 12.66 -9.41 4.28
CA TYR A 201 12.88 -8.80 5.59
C TYR A 201 14.36 -8.47 5.72
N ILE A 202 14.74 -7.21 5.56
CA ILE A 202 16.13 -6.78 5.65
C ILE A 202 16.19 -5.52 6.52
#